data_c74e648ec95894a8ca6c07626fd515fc
#
_entry.id   c74e648ec95894a8ca6c07626fd515fc
#
_cell.length_a   1.000
_cell.length_b   1.000
_cell.length_c   1.000
_cell.angle_alpha   90.00
_cell.angle_beta   90.00
_cell.angle_gamma   90.00
#
_symmetry.space_group_name_H-M   'P 1'
#
loop_
_entity.id
_entity.type
_entity.pdbx_description
1 polymer ?
#
loop_
_entity_poly.entity_id
_entity_poly.type
_entity_poly.pdbx_seq_one_letter_code
_entity_poly.pdbx_strand_id
1 'polypeptide(L)'
;MVRFSPLRLVCAAVILCVLYVSLPVRDFVPYVERGYDILQDQPAPVRPAQTKVGFGEECSPFNSGVMEGVTIVLKIGAGEANTKLPAYLNRLGRCKQDLLIFSDRKAVFQGFDVVDALSHIRPEYKWENADFDVYENIQAANETADKSPDGWKLDKYKFLPMMEWTSYLRPDSQWYLFIETDTYVNYDNLYRFLTHFNPKSVHYFGSPVWPRKKATFAHGGSGFVLSRAALDKLMARGRMFAENHHFPGTHFFGEKAAETCCGDELLAQVLKKSGVPLRGYWPMFNGDKPPTLRFGPEQWCEAIITMHHLQEDDYTGLFQWEQARKHPERALMFEELFTLIEPALQDKADDWSNMSDDVFYTKGPSIKSVESCERACEKDMKCLQYEHTGVECRLSHSIRLGEQRLPRDDEKHVSGWMLDRIKDFKKAHSPCQGAHMVHSNP
;
A
#
# COMPACT_ATOMS: atom_id res chain seq x y z
N MET A 1 -49.96 9.54 37.58
CA MET A 1 -49.23 10.63 36.92
C MET A 1 -48.61 11.51 38.00
N VAL A 2 -47.31 11.39 38.20
CA VAL A 2 -46.57 12.22 39.18
C VAL A 2 -46.20 13.52 38.49
N ARG A 3 -46.81 14.63 38.88
CA ARG A 3 -46.45 15.98 38.40
C ARG A 3 -45.18 16.44 39.12
N PHE A 4 -44.06 16.45 38.42
CA PHE A 4 -42.85 17.11 38.92
C PHE A 4 -43.03 18.63 38.86
N SER A 5 -42.80 19.30 39.96
CA SER A 5 -42.85 20.76 40.03
C SER A 5 -41.65 21.33 39.20
N PRO A 6 -41.86 22.41 38.42
CA PRO A 6 -40.82 23.02 37.63
C PRO A 6 -39.59 23.43 38.45
N LEU A 7 -39.78 23.73 39.71
CA LEU A 7 -38.71 24.08 40.65
C LEU A 7 -37.77 22.90 40.91
N ARG A 8 -38.29 21.64 40.96
CA ARG A 8 -37.46 20.44 41.14
C ARG A 8 -36.62 20.10 39.89
N LEU A 9 -37.15 20.39 38.71
CA LEU A 9 -36.39 20.23 37.44
C LEU A 9 -35.24 21.25 37.33
N VAL A 10 -35.47 22.50 37.74
CA VAL A 10 -34.44 23.53 37.75
C VAL A 10 -33.36 23.20 38.78
N CYS A 11 -33.72 22.74 39.98
CA CYS A 11 -32.77 22.33 40.99
C CYS A 11 -31.93 21.11 40.52
N ALA A 12 -32.54 20.12 39.86
CA ALA A 12 -31.83 18.98 39.31
C ALA A 12 -30.84 19.37 38.19
N ALA A 13 -31.24 20.30 37.32
CA ALA A 13 -30.37 20.84 36.27
C ALA A 13 -29.21 21.66 36.85
N VAL A 14 -29.43 22.46 37.87
CA VAL A 14 -28.34 23.21 38.54
C VAL A 14 -27.40 22.27 39.28
N ILE A 15 -27.91 21.22 39.96
CA ILE A 15 -27.05 20.22 40.59
C ILE A 15 -26.20 19.46 39.57
N LEU A 16 -26.76 19.08 38.41
CA LEU A 16 -26.03 18.45 37.33
C LEU A 16 -24.96 19.37 36.72
N CYS A 17 -25.26 20.67 36.56
CA CYS A 17 -24.29 21.65 36.12
C CYS A 17 -23.18 21.87 37.15
N VAL A 18 -23.49 21.93 38.42
CA VAL A 18 -22.51 22.07 39.50
C VAL A 18 -21.64 20.81 39.62
N LEU A 19 -22.23 19.63 39.47
CA LEU A 19 -21.49 18.37 39.43
C LEU A 19 -20.57 18.28 38.17
N TYR A 20 -21.05 18.78 37.04
CA TYR A 20 -20.26 18.82 35.80
C TYR A 20 -19.08 19.83 35.90
N VAL A 21 -19.25 20.96 36.56
CA VAL A 21 -18.24 22.00 36.76
C VAL A 21 -17.31 21.65 37.94
N SER A 22 -17.75 20.86 38.91
CA SER A 22 -16.97 20.47 40.09
C SER A 22 -16.30 19.11 39.94
N LEU A 23 -16.50 18.37 38.88
CA LEU A 23 -15.62 17.24 38.55
C LEU A 23 -14.23 17.81 38.22
N PRO A 24 -13.23 17.42 38.96
CA PRO A 24 -11.91 18.00 38.76
C PRO A 24 -11.39 17.62 37.37
N VAL A 25 -11.43 18.59 36.43
CA VAL A 25 -10.71 18.50 35.16
C VAL A 25 -9.20 18.35 35.37
N ARG A 26 -8.76 18.42 36.64
CA ARG A 26 -7.35 18.43 37.05
C ARG A 26 -6.64 17.07 36.98
N ASP A 27 -7.35 15.96 36.95
CA ASP A 27 -6.70 14.64 36.94
C ASP A 27 -6.39 14.11 35.54
N PHE A 28 -6.81 14.83 34.48
CA PHE A 28 -6.58 14.43 33.09
C PHE A 28 -5.28 15.00 32.47
N VAL A 29 -4.77 16.10 33.01
CA VAL A 29 -3.55 16.77 32.48
C VAL A 29 -2.24 15.98 32.72
N PRO A 30 -2.04 15.26 33.84
CA PRO A 30 -0.76 14.58 34.08
C PRO A 30 -0.49 13.37 33.18
N TYR A 31 -1.53 12.81 32.52
CA TYR A 31 -1.35 11.61 31.69
C TYR A 31 -0.91 11.92 30.26
N VAL A 32 -1.29 13.07 29.71
CA VAL A 32 -0.84 13.53 28.37
C VAL A 32 0.67 13.80 28.40
N GLU A 33 1.17 14.40 29.47
CA GLU A 33 2.59 14.67 29.65
C GLU A 33 3.40 13.38 29.79
N ARG A 34 2.90 12.35 30.51
CA ARG A 34 3.61 11.07 30.64
C ARG A 34 3.70 10.25 29.34
N GLY A 35 2.68 10.31 28.50
CA GLY A 35 2.72 9.67 27.18
C GLY A 35 3.73 10.31 26.23
N TYR A 36 3.88 11.62 26.33
CA TYR A 36 4.91 12.37 25.61
C TYR A 36 6.31 12.17 26.20
N ASP A 37 6.43 12.06 27.52
CA ASP A 37 7.70 11.84 28.20
C ASP A 37 8.34 10.50 27.84
N ILE A 38 7.57 9.46 27.58
CA ILE A 38 8.11 8.15 27.18
C ILE A 38 8.74 8.22 25.78
N LEU A 39 8.23 9.08 24.88
CA LEU A 39 8.88 9.36 23.59
C LEU A 39 10.03 10.37 23.70
N GLN A 40 9.98 11.27 24.69
CA GLN A 40 11.02 12.28 24.92
C GLN A 40 12.23 11.73 25.68
N ASP A 41 12.06 10.72 26.56
CA ASP A 41 13.16 10.06 27.28
C ASP A 41 13.98 9.08 26.41
N GLN A 42 13.50 8.77 25.21
CA GLN A 42 14.37 8.17 24.20
C GLN A 42 15.21 9.29 23.57
N PRO A 43 16.55 9.17 23.52
CA PRO A 43 17.35 10.12 22.78
C PRO A 43 16.74 10.22 21.39
N ALA A 44 16.31 11.43 21.01
CA ALA A 44 15.75 11.66 19.67
C ALA A 44 16.69 11.01 18.66
N PRO A 45 16.20 10.09 17.80
CA PRO A 45 17.05 9.49 16.80
C PRO A 45 17.72 10.65 16.08
N VAL A 46 19.04 10.67 16.10
CA VAL A 46 19.83 11.73 15.46
C VAL A 46 19.31 11.80 14.04
N ARG A 47 18.66 12.89 13.66
CA ARG A 47 18.29 13.12 12.27
C ARG A 47 19.56 12.87 11.46
N PRO A 48 19.58 11.89 10.55
CA PRO A 48 20.71 11.78 9.65
C PRO A 48 20.86 13.16 9.00
N ALA A 49 22.03 13.76 9.10
CA ALA A 49 22.28 15.05 8.49
C ALA A 49 21.83 14.93 7.03
N GLN A 50 20.86 15.75 6.61
CA GLN A 50 20.46 15.83 5.21
C GLN A 50 21.70 16.32 4.45
N THR A 51 22.52 15.40 4.02
CA THR A 51 23.57 15.70 3.07
C THR A 51 22.85 16.10 1.79
N LYS A 52 22.89 17.37 1.44
CA LYS A 52 22.57 17.82 0.08
C LYS A 52 23.60 17.17 -0.85
N VAL A 53 23.35 15.96 -1.24
CA VAL A 53 24.16 15.24 -2.23
C VAL A 53 23.74 15.83 -3.58
N GLY A 54 24.68 16.36 -4.32
CA GLY A 54 24.47 16.69 -5.73
C GLY A 54 24.10 15.37 -6.45
N PHE A 55 22.91 15.31 -6.98
CA PHE A 55 22.41 14.13 -7.69
C PHE A 55 23.09 14.06 -9.06
N GLY A 56 23.59 12.90 -9.45
CA GLY A 56 24.08 12.64 -10.81
C GLY A 56 22.92 12.59 -11.83
N GLU A 57 23.24 12.53 -13.12
CA GLU A 57 22.24 12.37 -14.20
C GLU A 57 21.35 11.12 -14.00
N GLU A 58 21.86 10.12 -13.32
CA GLU A 58 21.16 8.89 -12.96
C GLU A 58 19.95 9.10 -12.05
N CYS A 59 19.83 10.25 -11.40
CA CYS A 59 18.72 10.59 -10.52
C CYS A 59 17.67 11.52 -11.16
N SER A 60 17.70 11.70 -12.47
CA SER A 60 16.57 12.27 -13.20
C SER A 60 15.42 11.23 -13.19
N PRO A 61 14.21 11.59 -12.79
CA PRO A 61 13.60 12.91 -12.57
C PRO A 61 13.77 13.52 -11.17
N PHE A 62 14.45 12.86 -10.25
CA PHE A 62 14.61 13.34 -8.87
C PHE A 62 15.36 14.68 -8.75
N ASN A 63 16.23 14.98 -9.72
CA ASN A 63 17.04 16.20 -9.74
C ASN A 63 16.24 17.51 -9.83
N SER A 64 14.96 17.42 -10.15
CA SER A 64 14.07 18.59 -10.27
C SER A 64 13.45 19.04 -8.95
N GLY A 65 13.87 18.49 -7.81
CA GLY A 65 13.24 18.75 -6.51
C GLY A 65 11.86 18.10 -6.37
N VAL A 66 11.54 17.17 -7.26
CA VAL A 66 10.25 16.50 -7.39
C VAL A 66 9.76 15.87 -6.09
N MET A 67 10.69 15.39 -5.27
CA MET A 67 10.35 14.72 -4.02
C MET A 67 10.54 15.59 -2.78
N GLU A 68 10.78 16.90 -2.96
CA GLU A 68 10.89 17.81 -1.81
C GLU A 68 9.59 17.84 -1.01
N GLY A 69 9.68 17.58 0.29
CA GLY A 69 8.53 17.49 1.18
C GLY A 69 7.76 16.15 1.14
N VAL A 70 8.28 15.13 0.44
CA VAL A 70 7.74 13.77 0.47
C VAL A 70 8.68 12.86 1.25
N THR A 71 8.18 12.24 2.32
CA THR A 71 8.89 11.17 3.04
C THR A 71 8.47 9.81 2.51
N ILE A 72 9.44 8.98 2.14
CA ILE A 72 9.23 7.57 1.83
C ILE A 72 9.29 6.78 3.13
N VAL A 73 8.27 6.00 3.40
CA VAL A 73 8.15 5.12 4.57
C VAL A 73 8.16 3.68 4.08
N LEU A 74 9.29 3.02 4.24
CA LEU A 74 9.52 1.65 3.78
C LEU A 74 9.26 0.68 4.93
N LYS A 75 8.38 -0.28 4.72
CA LYS A 75 8.09 -1.38 5.65
C LYS A 75 8.73 -2.67 5.17
N ILE A 76 9.40 -3.39 6.08
CA ILE A 76 10.02 -4.69 5.81
C ILE A 76 9.96 -5.61 7.04
N GLY A 77 9.91 -6.92 6.83
CA GLY A 77 10.12 -7.90 7.89
C GLY A 77 11.60 -8.11 8.21
N ALA A 78 11.95 -8.32 9.48
CA ALA A 78 13.35 -8.57 9.88
C ALA A 78 13.97 -9.75 9.14
N GLY A 79 13.20 -10.83 8.93
CA GLY A 79 13.66 -12.02 8.19
C GLY A 79 13.97 -11.79 6.71
N GLU A 80 13.54 -10.67 6.14
CA GLU A 80 13.78 -10.32 4.74
C GLU A 80 14.79 -9.15 4.59
N ALA A 81 15.07 -8.45 5.69
CA ALA A 81 15.86 -7.23 5.67
C ALA A 81 17.27 -7.46 5.09
N ASN A 82 17.93 -8.54 5.49
CA ASN A 82 19.28 -8.87 5.01
C ASN A 82 19.35 -9.16 3.51
N THR A 83 18.28 -9.65 2.91
CA THR A 83 18.24 -10.03 1.49
C THR A 83 17.71 -8.91 0.60
N LYS A 84 16.56 -8.33 0.97
CA LYS A 84 15.84 -7.37 0.11
C LYS A 84 16.32 -5.91 0.31
N LEU A 85 16.65 -5.52 1.55
CA LEU A 85 16.96 -4.13 1.85
C LEU A 85 18.25 -3.61 1.18
N PRO A 86 19.37 -4.36 1.15
CA PRO A 86 20.58 -3.92 0.44
C PRO A 86 20.32 -3.67 -1.05
N ALA A 87 19.60 -4.56 -1.71
CA ALA A 87 19.24 -4.41 -3.12
C ALA A 87 18.36 -3.17 -3.34
N TYR A 88 17.34 -2.97 -2.49
CA TYR A 88 16.47 -1.81 -2.54
C TYR A 88 17.26 -0.49 -2.34
N LEU A 89 18.10 -0.43 -1.31
CA LEU A 89 18.93 0.74 -1.01
C LEU A 89 19.97 1.05 -2.10
N ASN A 90 20.53 0.03 -2.72
CA ASN A 90 21.45 0.19 -3.85
C ASN A 90 20.75 0.80 -5.07
N ARG A 91 19.49 0.45 -5.31
CA ARG A 91 18.69 1.00 -6.42
C ARG A 91 18.25 2.44 -6.18
N LEU A 92 17.77 2.75 -4.96
CA LEU A 92 17.54 4.14 -4.55
C LEU A 92 18.86 4.91 -4.48
N GLY A 93 19.91 4.22 -4.14
CA GLY A 93 21.32 4.55 -4.11
C GLY A 93 21.62 5.99 -3.78
N ARG A 94 21.94 6.73 -4.80
CA ARG A 94 22.34 8.14 -4.72
C ARG A 94 21.17 9.10 -4.78
N CYS A 95 20.00 8.63 -5.25
CA CYS A 95 18.77 9.42 -5.36
C CYS A 95 18.01 9.47 -4.03
N LYS A 96 18.74 9.50 -2.92
CA LYS A 96 18.20 9.43 -1.57
C LYS A 96 17.27 10.58 -1.30
N GLN A 97 16.04 10.21 -1.13
CA GLN A 97 14.99 11.06 -0.62
C GLN A 97 14.90 10.90 0.90
N ASP A 98 14.02 11.63 1.53
CA ASP A 98 13.74 11.47 2.94
C ASP A 98 13.11 10.07 3.17
N LEU A 99 13.94 9.12 3.63
CA LEU A 99 13.59 7.72 3.80
C LEU A 99 13.53 7.34 5.27
N LEU A 100 12.41 6.74 5.68
CA LEU A 100 12.26 6.02 6.95
C LEU A 100 12.12 4.53 6.67
N ILE A 101 12.78 3.70 7.44
CA ILE A 101 12.71 2.23 7.31
C ILE A 101 12.18 1.65 8.61
N PHE A 102 11.10 0.88 8.51
CA PHE A 102 10.48 0.20 9.63
C PHE A 102 10.52 -1.30 9.48
N SER A 103 10.82 -1.97 10.59
CA SER A 103 10.83 -3.42 10.69
C SER A 103 10.23 -3.87 12.03
N ASP A 104 10.26 -5.15 12.31
CA ASP A 104 10.01 -5.79 13.60
C ASP A 104 11.31 -6.05 14.38
N ARG A 105 12.42 -5.42 13.98
CA ARG A 105 13.71 -5.43 14.66
C ARG A 105 14.51 -4.18 14.34
N LYS A 106 15.17 -3.62 15.34
CA LYS A 106 16.12 -2.51 15.16
C LYS A 106 17.39 -3.01 14.47
N ALA A 107 17.85 -2.29 13.47
CA ALA A 107 19.07 -2.58 12.72
C ALA A 107 19.66 -1.33 12.08
N VAL A 108 20.84 -1.45 11.47
CA VAL A 108 21.44 -0.42 10.61
C VAL A 108 21.90 -1.08 9.31
N PHE A 109 21.45 -0.57 8.18
CA PHE A 109 21.84 -1.05 6.85
C PHE A 109 22.41 0.09 6.01
N GLN A 110 23.64 -0.04 5.54
CA GLN A 110 24.31 0.95 4.68
C GLN A 110 24.20 2.39 5.22
N GLY A 111 24.22 2.55 6.56
CA GLY A 111 24.10 3.85 7.22
C GLY A 111 22.67 4.35 7.41
N PHE A 112 21.66 3.54 7.07
CA PHE A 112 20.25 3.82 7.40
C PHE A 112 19.84 3.12 8.67
N ASP A 113 19.21 3.88 9.55
CA ASP A 113 18.56 3.32 10.74
C ASP A 113 17.27 2.60 10.32
N VAL A 114 17.12 1.36 10.77
CA VAL A 114 15.89 0.58 10.70
C VAL A 114 15.22 0.64 12.07
N VAL A 115 14.05 1.24 12.12
CA VAL A 115 13.28 1.41 13.34
C VAL A 115 12.45 0.16 13.61
N ASP A 116 12.55 -0.38 14.82
CA ASP A 116 11.62 -1.40 15.29
C ASP A 116 10.26 -0.76 15.59
N ALA A 117 9.32 -0.97 14.70
CA ALA A 117 7.97 -0.41 14.81
C ALA A 117 7.21 -0.93 16.03
N LEU A 118 7.58 -2.13 16.54
CA LEU A 118 6.88 -2.81 17.62
C LEU A 118 7.50 -2.57 19.00
N SER A 119 8.64 -1.87 19.08
CA SER A 119 9.41 -1.67 20.31
C SER A 119 8.60 -0.99 21.42
N HIS A 120 7.67 -0.11 21.08
CA HIS A 120 6.85 0.66 22.02
C HIS A 120 5.43 0.10 22.23
N ILE A 121 5.13 -1.07 21.69
CA ILE A 121 3.86 -1.75 21.98
C ILE A 121 3.85 -2.18 23.44
N ARG A 122 2.79 -1.84 24.15
CA ARG A 122 2.67 -2.16 25.57
C ARG A 122 2.66 -3.65 25.84
N PRO A 123 3.21 -4.10 26.99
CA PRO A 123 3.24 -5.50 27.39
C PRO A 123 1.87 -6.16 27.40
N GLU A 124 0.82 -5.42 27.80
CA GLU A 124 -0.56 -5.93 27.89
C GLU A 124 -1.11 -6.42 26.56
N TYR A 125 -0.64 -5.86 25.42
CA TYR A 125 -1.05 -6.32 24.07
C TYR A 125 -0.25 -7.50 23.56
N LYS A 126 0.89 -7.75 24.18
CA LYS A 126 1.72 -8.92 23.92
C LYS A 126 1.26 -10.13 24.75
N TRP A 127 0.57 -9.88 25.86
CA TRP A 127 0.14 -10.91 26.78
C TRP A 127 -0.86 -11.87 26.13
N GLU A 128 -0.64 -13.17 26.28
CA GLU A 128 -1.47 -14.24 25.70
C GLU A 128 -1.69 -14.13 24.18
N ASN A 129 -0.79 -13.44 23.47
CA ASN A 129 -0.84 -13.29 22.03
C ASN A 129 0.34 -14.02 21.39
N ALA A 130 0.08 -15.20 20.85
CA ALA A 130 1.10 -16.07 20.24
C ALA A 130 1.82 -15.42 19.03
N ASP A 131 1.25 -14.40 18.40
CA ASP A 131 1.94 -13.65 17.33
C ASP A 131 3.18 -12.94 17.90
N PHE A 132 3.15 -12.51 19.17
CA PHE A 132 4.30 -11.86 19.81
C PHE A 132 5.37 -12.83 20.30
N ASP A 133 5.11 -14.12 20.41
CA ASP A 133 6.16 -15.13 20.60
C ASP A 133 7.13 -15.11 19.43
N VAL A 134 6.62 -14.86 18.21
CA VAL A 134 7.43 -14.69 16.99
C VAL A 134 8.31 -13.43 17.13
N TYR A 135 7.77 -12.33 17.63
CA TYR A 135 8.53 -11.10 17.87
C TYR A 135 9.67 -11.32 18.89
N GLU A 136 9.37 -11.94 20.03
CA GLU A 136 10.38 -12.22 21.06
C GLU A 136 11.51 -13.15 20.52
N ASN A 137 11.14 -14.14 19.70
CA ASN A 137 12.11 -15.00 19.02
C ASN A 137 13.00 -14.21 18.04
N ILE A 138 12.43 -13.26 17.29
CA ILE A 138 13.17 -12.37 16.39
C ILE A 138 14.13 -11.48 17.19
N GLN A 139 13.70 -10.94 18.36
CA GLN A 139 14.55 -10.12 19.21
C GLN A 139 15.70 -10.92 19.84
N ALA A 140 15.44 -12.17 20.24
CA ALA A 140 16.43 -13.05 20.85
C ALA A 140 17.43 -13.64 19.83
N ALA A 141 17.08 -13.72 18.55
CA ALA A 141 17.93 -14.27 17.50
C ALA A 141 19.14 -13.38 17.22
N ASN A 142 20.28 -13.97 16.91
CA ASN A 142 21.44 -13.23 16.39
C ASN A 142 21.13 -12.62 15.01
N GLU A 143 21.85 -11.57 14.62
CA GLU A 143 21.63 -10.82 13.37
C GLU A 143 21.64 -11.68 12.08
N THR A 144 22.22 -12.86 12.16
CA THR A 144 22.32 -13.83 11.07
C THR A 144 21.21 -14.87 11.04
N ALA A 145 20.26 -14.83 11.98
CA ALA A 145 19.18 -15.81 12.03
C ALA A 145 18.21 -15.58 10.87
N ASP A 146 18.22 -16.53 9.96
CA ASP A 146 17.34 -16.58 8.78
C ASP A 146 15.87 -16.64 9.18
N LYS A 147 15.08 -16.00 8.30
CA LYS A 147 13.63 -16.06 8.12
C LYS A 147 12.86 -16.83 9.20
N SER A 148 12.30 -16.11 10.16
CA SER A 148 11.16 -16.68 10.87
C SER A 148 10.04 -16.91 9.85
N PRO A 149 9.63 -18.16 9.58
CA PRO A 149 8.57 -18.46 8.61
C PRO A 149 7.25 -17.78 8.97
N ASP A 150 7.09 -17.38 10.20
CA ASP A 150 5.89 -16.77 10.78
C ASP A 150 5.99 -15.24 10.93
N GLY A 151 7.07 -14.60 10.49
CA GLY A 151 7.27 -13.15 10.61
C GLY A 151 6.15 -12.31 10.01
N TRP A 152 5.44 -12.83 9.00
CA TRP A 152 4.29 -12.20 8.39
C TRP A 152 3.12 -11.96 9.39
N LYS A 153 3.03 -12.75 10.47
CA LYS A 153 2.00 -12.58 11.52
C LYS A 153 2.13 -11.24 12.23
N LEU A 154 3.36 -10.70 12.29
CA LEU A 154 3.65 -9.41 12.91
C LEU A 154 3.28 -8.22 12.01
N ASP A 155 3.05 -8.44 10.72
CA ASP A 155 2.86 -7.36 9.76
C ASP A 155 1.69 -6.45 10.14
N LYS A 156 0.56 -7.04 10.52
CA LYS A 156 -0.65 -6.31 10.91
C LYS A 156 -0.45 -5.37 12.12
N TYR A 157 0.51 -5.66 12.99
CA TYR A 157 0.77 -4.84 14.18
C TYR A 157 1.66 -3.64 13.88
N LYS A 158 2.38 -3.62 12.75
CA LYS A 158 3.32 -2.54 12.40
C LYS A 158 2.62 -1.27 11.93
N PHE A 159 1.46 -1.37 11.27
CA PHE A 159 0.85 -0.25 10.55
C PHE A 159 0.54 0.97 11.44
N LEU A 160 -0.08 0.78 12.58
CA LEU A 160 -0.42 1.89 13.46
C LEU A 160 0.82 2.51 14.14
N PRO A 161 1.73 1.72 14.73
CA PRO A 161 2.98 2.27 15.28
C PRO A 161 3.82 3.00 14.25
N MET A 162 3.88 2.52 12.99
CA MET A 162 4.56 3.25 11.92
C MET A 162 4.00 4.65 11.72
N MET A 163 2.68 4.86 11.84
CA MET A 163 2.09 6.20 11.72
C MET A 163 2.59 7.13 12.82
N GLU A 164 2.64 6.62 14.05
CA GLU A 164 3.13 7.37 15.21
C GLU A 164 4.60 7.73 15.06
N TRP A 165 5.43 6.76 14.75
CA TRP A 165 6.85 6.97 14.48
C TRP A 165 7.10 7.92 13.31
N THR A 166 6.35 7.79 12.22
CA THR A 166 6.47 8.66 11.05
C THR A 166 6.16 10.10 11.40
N SER A 167 5.06 10.32 12.14
CA SER A 167 4.69 11.67 12.61
C SER A 167 5.76 12.28 13.51
N TYR A 168 6.38 11.48 14.36
CA TYR A 168 7.43 11.93 15.29
C TYR A 168 8.76 12.22 14.56
N LEU A 169 9.19 11.29 13.69
CA LEU A 169 10.50 11.38 13.02
C LEU A 169 10.51 12.38 11.86
N ARG A 170 9.36 12.64 11.25
CA ARG A 170 9.22 13.52 10.07
C ARG A 170 8.05 14.49 10.21
N PRO A 171 8.07 15.33 11.24
CA PRO A 171 6.95 16.23 11.53
C PRO A 171 6.75 17.31 10.46
N ASP A 172 7.74 17.60 9.62
CA ASP A 172 7.70 18.73 8.66
C ASP A 172 7.37 18.29 7.22
N SER A 173 7.24 16.98 6.97
CA SER A 173 6.91 16.46 5.64
C SER A 173 5.49 16.82 5.23
N GLN A 174 5.30 17.08 3.95
CA GLN A 174 4.00 17.43 3.37
C GLN A 174 3.20 16.17 3.02
N TRP A 175 3.91 15.14 2.56
CA TRP A 175 3.36 13.88 2.10
C TRP A 175 4.18 12.71 2.64
N TYR A 176 3.51 11.61 2.87
CA TYR A 176 4.11 10.35 3.32
C TYR A 176 3.68 9.24 2.38
N LEU A 177 4.64 8.64 1.67
CA LEU A 177 4.45 7.48 0.82
C LEU A 177 4.85 6.22 1.57
N PHE A 178 3.90 5.33 1.83
CA PHE A 178 4.12 4.05 2.50
C PHE A 178 4.22 2.95 1.45
N ILE A 179 5.30 2.17 1.49
CA ILE A 179 5.61 1.11 0.51
C ILE A 179 6.32 -0.07 1.16
N GLU A 180 6.42 -1.14 0.37
CA GLU A 180 7.22 -2.34 0.69
C GLU A 180 8.42 -2.46 -0.26
N THR A 181 9.36 -3.37 0.03
CA THR A 181 10.60 -3.51 -0.76
C THR A 181 10.37 -4.06 -2.17
N ASP A 182 9.24 -4.69 -2.42
CA ASP A 182 8.79 -5.21 -3.70
C ASP A 182 7.75 -4.32 -4.40
N THR A 183 7.58 -3.08 -3.88
CA THR A 183 6.78 -2.03 -4.51
C THR A 183 7.68 -1.16 -5.40
N TYR A 184 7.43 -1.16 -6.69
CA TYR A 184 8.03 -0.20 -7.62
C TYR A 184 7.27 1.11 -7.60
N VAL A 185 7.98 2.24 -7.63
CA VAL A 185 7.38 3.58 -7.66
C VAL A 185 7.92 4.37 -8.83
N ASN A 186 7.05 4.83 -9.71
CA ASN A 186 7.37 5.89 -10.66
C ASN A 186 7.22 7.25 -9.96
N TYR A 187 8.33 7.78 -9.49
CA TYR A 187 8.35 9.00 -8.66
C TYR A 187 7.95 10.25 -9.44
N ASP A 188 8.21 10.30 -10.74
CA ASP A 188 7.78 11.42 -11.59
C ASP A 188 6.25 11.49 -11.67
N ASN A 189 5.59 10.37 -11.89
CA ASN A 189 4.14 10.31 -11.87
C ASN A 189 3.55 10.60 -10.48
N LEU A 190 4.18 10.09 -9.42
CA LEU A 190 3.78 10.42 -8.06
C LEU A 190 3.82 11.93 -7.81
N TYR A 191 4.90 12.59 -8.20
CA TYR A 191 5.00 14.03 -8.06
C TYR A 191 3.93 14.76 -8.86
N ARG A 192 3.78 14.43 -10.16
CA ARG A 192 2.74 15.00 -11.02
C ARG A 192 1.36 14.85 -10.40
N PHE A 193 1.06 13.67 -9.86
CA PHE A 193 -0.20 13.41 -9.16
C PHE A 193 -0.36 14.30 -7.92
N LEU A 194 0.64 14.35 -7.05
CA LEU A 194 0.58 15.11 -5.81
C LEU A 194 0.45 16.63 -6.03
N THR A 195 0.95 17.17 -7.16
CA THR A 195 0.79 18.62 -7.49
C THR A 195 -0.66 19.05 -7.65
N HIS A 196 -1.57 18.12 -7.90
CA HIS A 196 -3.01 18.41 -7.98
C HIS A 196 -3.70 18.60 -6.62
N PHE A 197 -2.98 18.36 -5.51
CA PHE A 197 -3.58 18.33 -4.18
C PHE A 197 -2.83 19.22 -3.18
N ASN A 198 -3.57 19.76 -2.21
CA ASN A 198 -3.00 20.54 -1.12
C ASN A 198 -2.69 19.60 0.07
N PRO A 199 -1.43 19.46 0.49
CA PRO A 199 -1.05 18.59 1.60
C PRO A 199 -1.63 19.04 2.97
N LYS A 200 -2.10 20.30 3.07
CA LYS A 200 -2.83 20.82 4.24
C LYS A 200 -4.28 20.38 4.29
N SER A 201 -4.78 19.76 3.23
CA SER A 201 -6.08 19.10 3.20
C SER A 201 -5.94 17.61 3.48
N VAL A 202 -7.00 17.00 4.01
CA VAL A 202 -7.00 15.59 4.42
C VAL A 202 -7.07 14.69 3.19
N HIS A 203 -6.01 13.92 2.95
CA HIS A 203 -5.91 12.99 1.84
C HIS A 203 -5.34 11.64 2.27
N TYR A 204 -5.98 10.57 1.85
CA TYR A 204 -5.53 9.19 1.91
C TYR A 204 -5.75 8.57 0.53
N PHE A 205 -4.66 8.26 -0.19
CA PHE A 205 -4.66 7.75 -1.55
C PHE A 205 -4.06 6.35 -1.62
N GLY A 206 -4.56 5.50 -2.49
CA GLY A 206 -4.01 4.18 -2.74
C GLY A 206 -4.91 3.33 -3.62
N SER A 207 -4.54 2.06 -3.83
CA SER A 207 -5.33 1.08 -4.55
C SER A 207 -6.47 0.57 -3.68
N PRO A 208 -7.75 0.76 -4.03
CA PRO A 208 -8.85 0.37 -3.18
C PRO A 208 -9.10 -1.14 -3.20
N VAL A 209 -9.28 -1.71 -2.03
CA VAL A 209 -9.80 -3.08 -1.83
C VAL A 209 -11.20 -2.97 -1.24
N TRP A 210 -12.16 -3.69 -1.81
CA TRP A 210 -13.57 -3.71 -1.39
C TRP A 210 -13.94 -5.05 -0.72
N PRO A 211 -13.61 -5.24 0.55
CA PRO A 211 -13.98 -6.47 1.25
C PRO A 211 -15.49 -6.49 1.50
N ARG A 212 -16.08 -7.69 1.41
CA ARG A 212 -17.52 -7.84 1.71
C ARG A 212 -17.81 -7.44 3.16
N LYS A 213 -18.78 -6.52 3.35
CA LYS A 213 -19.28 -6.06 4.66
C LYS A 213 -18.27 -5.34 5.56
N LYS A 214 -17.14 -4.88 5.01
CA LYS A 214 -16.10 -4.15 5.74
C LYS A 214 -15.78 -2.79 5.08
N ALA A 215 -14.96 -1.98 5.73
CA ALA A 215 -14.53 -0.71 5.15
C ALA A 215 -13.58 -0.94 3.97
N THR A 216 -13.75 -0.16 2.90
CA THR A 216 -12.77 -0.08 1.82
C THR A 216 -11.45 0.44 2.36
N PHE A 217 -10.35 -0.15 1.95
CA PHE A 217 -9.00 0.22 2.39
C PHE A 217 -8.04 0.28 1.20
N ALA A 218 -6.92 0.99 1.34
CA ALA A 218 -5.84 0.93 0.37
C ALA A 218 -5.01 -0.33 0.60
N HIS A 219 -4.77 -1.10 -0.45
CA HIS A 219 -3.88 -2.26 -0.44
C HIS A 219 -2.46 -1.83 -0.05
N GLY A 220 -1.92 -2.39 1.03
CA GLY A 220 -0.63 -1.98 1.60
C GLY A 220 0.53 -2.16 0.63
N GLY A 221 0.63 -3.33 0.00
CA GLY A 221 1.68 -3.64 -0.95
C GLY A 221 1.66 -2.79 -2.23
N SER A 222 0.48 -2.32 -2.67
CA SER A 222 0.41 -1.35 -3.78
C SER A 222 0.98 0.02 -3.43
N GLY A 223 1.33 0.24 -2.18
CA GLY A 223 1.67 1.55 -1.66
C GLY A 223 0.45 2.46 -1.45
N PHE A 224 0.58 3.38 -0.51
CA PHE A 224 -0.44 4.38 -0.26
C PHE A 224 0.19 5.69 0.23
N VAL A 225 -0.55 6.78 0.08
CA VAL A 225 -0.10 8.12 0.45
C VAL A 225 -1.02 8.73 1.48
N LEU A 226 -0.43 9.34 2.51
CA LEU A 226 -1.12 10.23 3.44
C LEU A 226 -0.58 11.65 3.27
N SER A 227 -1.50 12.63 3.27
CA SER A 227 -1.11 14.03 3.46
C SER A 227 -0.72 14.29 4.92
N ARG A 228 0.05 15.36 5.15
CA ARG A 228 0.34 15.85 6.49
C ARG A 228 -0.93 15.99 7.33
N ALA A 229 -1.95 16.66 6.79
CA ALA A 229 -3.21 16.87 7.50
C ALA A 229 -3.94 15.55 7.85
N ALA A 230 -3.79 14.52 7.03
CA ALA A 230 -4.36 13.20 7.32
C ALA A 230 -3.65 12.52 8.50
N LEU A 231 -2.31 12.55 8.49
CA LEU A 231 -1.51 12.01 9.59
C LEU A 231 -1.76 12.77 10.90
N ASP A 232 -1.79 14.11 10.87
CA ASP A 232 -2.10 14.95 12.02
C ASP A 232 -3.49 14.64 12.62
N LYS A 233 -4.49 14.38 11.77
CA LYS A 233 -5.84 13.98 12.22
C LYS A 233 -5.85 12.62 12.91
N LEU A 234 -5.09 11.67 12.37
CA LEU A 234 -4.91 10.36 12.99
C LEU A 234 -4.26 10.50 14.36
N MET A 235 -3.19 11.29 14.46
CA MET A 235 -2.46 11.53 15.72
C MET A 235 -3.33 12.27 16.74
N ALA A 236 -4.13 13.26 16.31
CA ALA A 236 -5.06 13.95 17.20
C ALA A 236 -6.11 13.03 17.81
N ARG A 237 -6.63 12.07 17.02
CA ARG A 237 -7.55 11.04 17.52
C ARG A 237 -6.84 10.09 18.49
N GLY A 238 -5.63 9.68 18.17
CA GLY A 238 -4.83 8.84 19.05
C GLY A 238 -4.58 9.48 20.40
N ARG A 239 -4.23 10.77 20.43
CA ARG A 239 -4.10 11.54 21.68
C ARG A 239 -5.37 11.54 22.52
N MET A 240 -6.52 11.74 21.88
CA MET A 240 -7.83 11.72 22.56
C MET A 240 -8.10 10.39 23.29
N PHE A 241 -7.71 9.28 22.71
CA PHE A 241 -7.86 7.96 23.34
C PHE A 241 -6.74 7.67 24.37
N ALA A 242 -5.55 8.18 24.14
CA ALA A 242 -4.42 8.05 25.07
C ALA A 242 -4.68 8.73 26.42
N GLU A 243 -5.34 9.89 26.42
CA GLU A 243 -5.71 10.63 27.60
C GLU A 243 -6.55 9.79 28.58
N ASN A 244 -7.34 8.87 28.06
CA ASN A 244 -8.20 8.04 28.92
C ASN A 244 -7.50 6.80 29.44
N HIS A 245 -6.56 6.20 28.72
CA HIS A 245 -5.97 4.93 29.14
C HIS A 245 -4.55 4.64 28.64
N HIS A 246 -4.06 5.28 27.54
CA HIS A 246 -2.88 4.71 26.87
C HIS A 246 -2.17 5.67 25.91
N PHE A 247 -0.99 5.27 25.48
CA PHE A 247 -0.16 5.91 24.48
C PHE A 247 -0.88 6.10 23.13
N PRO A 248 -0.64 7.20 22.38
CA PRO A 248 -1.43 7.58 21.20
C PRO A 248 -1.66 6.47 20.18
N GLY A 249 -2.89 6.20 19.90
CA GLY A 249 -3.36 5.43 18.75
C GLY A 249 -3.25 3.92 18.84
N THR A 250 -2.15 3.38 19.31
CA THR A 250 -1.79 1.95 19.17
C THR A 250 -2.68 1.04 20.00
N HIS A 251 -3.13 1.49 21.16
CA HIS A 251 -3.81 0.62 22.11
C HIS A 251 -5.27 0.40 21.87
N PHE A 252 -5.99 1.41 21.52
CA PHE A 252 -7.43 1.28 21.22
C PHE A 252 -7.67 0.31 20.07
N PHE A 253 -6.67 0.16 19.20
CA PHE A 253 -6.75 -0.70 18.02
C PHE A 253 -5.94 -2.00 18.18
N GLY A 254 -5.02 -2.06 19.14
CA GLY A 254 -4.19 -3.24 19.42
C GLY A 254 -4.99 -4.47 19.78
N GLU A 255 -6.04 -4.32 20.59
CA GLU A 255 -6.93 -5.43 20.96
C GLU A 255 -7.62 -6.06 19.75
N LYS A 256 -7.95 -5.27 18.73
CA LYS A 256 -8.60 -5.75 17.51
C LYS A 256 -7.63 -6.19 16.42
N ALA A 257 -6.36 -5.83 16.53
CA ALA A 257 -5.35 -6.21 15.55
C ALA A 257 -5.19 -7.74 15.46
N ALA A 258 -5.29 -8.44 16.58
CA ALA A 258 -5.24 -9.91 16.60
C ALA A 258 -6.36 -10.56 15.79
N GLU A 259 -7.56 -9.97 15.79
CA GLU A 259 -8.75 -10.45 15.08
C GLU A 259 -8.81 -10.02 13.61
N THR A 260 -7.96 -9.06 13.21
CA THR A 260 -7.93 -8.49 11.86
C THR A 260 -6.98 -9.30 10.99
N CYS A 261 -7.33 -9.52 9.72
CA CYS A 261 -6.43 -10.23 8.80
C CYS A 261 -5.16 -9.43 8.50
N CYS A 262 -5.30 -8.14 8.35
CA CYS A 262 -4.33 -7.33 7.63
C CYS A 262 -4.19 -5.95 8.29
N GLY A 263 -2.96 -5.43 8.33
CA GLY A 263 -2.67 -4.15 8.97
C GLY A 263 -3.18 -2.94 8.19
N ASP A 264 -3.24 -3.03 6.87
CA ASP A 264 -3.79 -2.01 5.99
C ASP A 264 -5.32 -1.85 6.16
N GLU A 265 -6.06 -2.97 6.32
CA GLU A 265 -7.48 -2.92 6.71
C GLU A 265 -7.67 -2.25 8.07
N LEU A 266 -6.87 -2.63 9.07
CA LEU A 266 -6.90 -2.05 10.41
C LEU A 266 -6.64 -0.53 10.35
N LEU A 267 -5.56 -0.13 9.66
CA LEU A 267 -5.21 1.28 9.49
C LEU A 267 -6.37 2.07 8.85
N ALA A 268 -6.96 1.54 7.78
CA ALA A 268 -8.05 2.22 7.10
C ALA A 268 -9.30 2.39 7.97
N GLN A 269 -9.62 1.41 8.83
CA GLN A 269 -10.70 1.54 9.81
C GLN A 269 -10.46 2.70 10.78
N VAL A 270 -9.21 2.83 11.24
CA VAL A 270 -8.80 3.89 12.16
C VAL A 270 -8.81 5.25 11.45
N LEU A 271 -8.24 5.34 10.25
CA LEU A 271 -8.25 6.54 9.42
C LEU A 271 -9.69 7.02 9.18
N LYS A 272 -10.58 6.11 8.78
CA LYS A 272 -12.00 6.43 8.57
C LYS A 272 -12.65 6.99 9.83
N LYS A 273 -12.43 6.36 10.99
CA LYS A 273 -12.91 6.84 12.30
C LYS A 273 -12.31 8.19 12.69
N SER A 274 -11.13 8.51 12.19
CA SER A 274 -10.46 9.81 12.36
C SER A 274 -10.93 10.86 11.34
N GLY A 275 -11.89 10.54 10.48
CA GLY A 275 -12.37 11.44 9.43
C GLY A 275 -11.39 11.58 8.26
N VAL A 276 -10.66 10.52 7.97
CA VAL A 276 -9.71 10.38 6.85
C VAL A 276 -10.17 9.22 5.96
N PRO A 277 -11.17 9.41 5.08
CA PRO A 277 -11.63 8.36 4.18
C PRO A 277 -10.63 8.11 3.06
N LEU A 278 -10.58 6.87 2.57
CA LEU A 278 -9.83 6.52 1.37
C LEU A 278 -10.45 7.22 0.15
N ARG A 279 -9.56 7.73 -0.71
CA ARG A 279 -9.84 8.04 -2.12
C ARG A 279 -9.02 7.08 -2.96
N GLY A 280 -9.69 6.14 -3.61
CA GLY A 280 -9.05 5.12 -4.42
C GLY A 280 -8.57 5.69 -5.76
N TYR A 281 -7.41 5.23 -6.21
CA TYR A 281 -6.80 5.61 -7.49
C TYR A 281 -6.21 4.37 -8.19
N TRP A 282 -7.03 3.32 -8.31
CA TRP A 282 -6.72 2.22 -9.21
C TRP A 282 -7.09 2.64 -10.66
N PRO A 283 -6.27 2.35 -11.66
CA PRO A 283 -5.08 1.49 -11.66
C PRO A 283 -3.75 2.22 -11.40
N MET A 284 -3.75 3.50 -11.04
CA MET A 284 -2.52 4.28 -10.84
C MET A 284 -1.66 3.71 -9.70
N PHE A 285 -2.28 3.38 -8.56
CA PHE A 285 -1.68 2.53 -7.53
C PHE A 285 -2.10 1.10 -7.82
N ASN A 286 -1.14 0.23 -8.10
CA ASN A 286 -1.44 -1.11 -8.60
C ASN A 286 -0.78 -2.20 -7.76
N GLY A 287 -1.53 -3.27 -7.50
CA GLY A 287 -1.06 -4.46 -6.79
C GLY A 287 -0.38 -5.48 -7.68
N ASP A 288 -0.35 -5.24 -8.98
CA ASP A 288 0.18 -6.17 -9.98
C ASP A 288 1.58 -5.73 -10.46
N LYS A 289 2.32 -6.65 -11.04
CA LYS A 289 3.58 -6.40 -11.76
C LYS A 289 3.33 -6.40 -13.29
N PRO A 290 4.27 -5.93 -14.12
CA PRO A 290 4.04 -5.75 -15.55
C PRO A 290 3.36 -6.92 -16.27
N PRO A 291 3.73 -8.20 -16.07
CA PRO A 291 3.05 -9.33 -16.73
C PRO A 291 1.58 -9.51 -16.33
N THR A 292 1.19 -9.12 -15.11
CA THR A 292 -0.16 -9.32 -14.57
C THR A 292 -1.01 -8.05 -14.59
N LEU A 293 -0.43 -6.90 -14.97
CA LEU A 293 -1.18 -5.67 -15.19
C LEU A 293 -2.29 -5.86 -16.24
N ARG A 294 -3.42 -5.23 -15.99
CA ARG A 294 -4.56 -5.23 -16.89
C ARG A 294 -4.44 -4.11 -17.93
N PHE A 295 -4.23 -4.47 -19.19
CA PHE A 295 -4.18 -3.53 -20.32
C PHE A 295 -5.51 -3.57 -21.07
N GLY A 296 -6.42 -2.69 -20.72
CA GLY A 296 -7.74 -2.56 -21.33
C GLY A 296 -8.02 -1.13 -21.79
N PRO A 297 -9.18 -0.89 -22.46
CA PRO A 297 -9.53 0.44 -22.96
C PRO A 297 -9.53 1.52 -21.88
N GLU A 298 -9.98 1.16 -20.67
CA GLU A 298 -10.09 2.10 -19.55
C GLU A 298 -8.74 2.42 -18.93
N GLN A 299 -7.78 1.47 -18.97
CA GLN A 299 -6.46 1.63 -18.36
C GLN A 299 -5.44 2.22 -19.32
N TRP A 300 -5.63 2.10 -20.64
CA TRP A 300 -4.62 2.33 -21.67
C TRP A 300 -3.88 3.67 -21.54
N CYS A 301 -4.61 4.75 -21.27
CA CYS A 301 -4.07 6.10 -21.11
C CYS A 301 -3.98 6.55 -19.63
N GLU A 302 -4.19 5.64 -18.66
CA GLU A 302 -3.97 5.97 -17.26
C GLU A 302 -2.46 6.05 -16.95
N ALA A 303 -2.10 6.98 -16.05
CA ALA A 303 -0.76 7.01 -15.48
C ALA A 303 -0.59 5.87 -14.48
N ILE A 304 0.63 5.33 -14.35
CA ILE A 304 0.95 4.38 -13.29
C ILE A 304 1.92 5.00 -12.28
N ILE A 305 1.59 4.91 -11.01
CA ILE A 305 2.42 5.40 -9.92
C ILE A 305 3.17 4.24 -9.26
N THR A 306 2.47 3.15 -8.95
CA THR A 306 3.09 2.00 -8.27
C THR A 306 2.72 0.68 -8.95
N MET A 307 3.62 -0.29 -8.79
CA MET A 307 3.42 -1.71 -9.11
C MET A 307 3.97 -2.55 -7.96
N HIS A 308 3.45 -3.75 -7.76
CA HIS A 308 3.81 -4.60 -6.61
C HIS A 308 4.19 -6.02 -7.05
N HIS A 309 4.68 -6.84 -6.10
CA HIS A 309 5.16 -8.20 -6.33
C HIS A 309 6.37 -8.32 -7.26
N LEU A 310 7.18 -7.26 -7.36
CA LEU A 310 8.39 -7.31 -8.17
C LEU A 310 9.50 -8.07 -7.43
N GLN A 311 10.04 -9.08 -8.10
CA GLN A 311 11.29 -9.70 -7.69
C GLN A 311 12.47 -8.79 -8.05
N GLU A 312 13.66 -9.14 -7.58
CA GLU A 312 14.84 -8.30 -7.80
C GLU A 312 15.17 -8.09 -9.27
N ASP A 313 15.08 -9.15 -10.08
CA ASP A 313 15.32 -9.07 -11.52
C ASP A 313 14.25 -8.26 -12.25
N ASP A 314 12.96 -8.44 -11.88
CA ASP A 314 11.86 -7.64 -12.42
C ASP A 314 12.07 -6.16 -12.17
N TYR A 315 12.44 -5.81 -10.94
CA TYR A 315 12.69 -4.43 -10.52
C TYR A 315 13.84 -3.82 -11.31
N THR A 316 14.96 -4.55 -11.43
CA THR A 316 16.15 -4.09 -12.16
C THR A 316 15.86 -3.88 -13.64
N GLY A 317 15.17 -4.82 -14.27
CA GLY A 317 14.77 -4.72 -15.67
C GLY A 317 13.82 -3.54 -15.92
N LEU A 318 12.83 -3.36 -15.06
CA LEU A 318 11.89 -2.25 -15.15
C LEU A 318 12.58 -0.90 -14.95
N PHE A 319 13.48 -0.79 -13.97
CA PHE A 319 14.27 0.43 -13.75
C PHE A 319 15.13 0.79 -14.96
N GLN A 320 15.85 -0.17 -15.52
CA GLN A 320 16.67 0.05 -16.72
C GLN A 320 15.81 0.46 -17.92
N TRP A 321 14.66 -0.18 -18.09
CA TRP A 321 13.71 0.17 -19.15
C TRP A 321 13.17 1.60 -18.96
N GLU A 322 12.83 1.99 -17.73
CA GLU A 322 12.36 3.34 -17.44
C GLU A 322 13.42 4.39 -17.76
N GLN A 323 14.70 4.14 -17.43
CA GLN A 323 15.80 5.05 -17.77
C GLN A 323 16.03 5.17 -19.29
N ALA A 324 15.66 4.15 -20.04
CA ALA A 324 15.80 4.11 -21.51
C ALA A 324 14.55 4.63 -22.27
N ARG A 325 13.56 5.18 -21.57
CA ARG A 325 12.33 5.73 -22.18
C ARG A 325 12.66 6.82 -23.19
N LYS A 326 11.98 6.78 -24.33
CA LYS A 326 12.16 7.79 -25.40
C LYS A 326 11.65 9.17 -25.01
N HIS A 327 10.63 9.21 -24.15
CA HIS A 327 9.93 10.42 -23.74
C HIS A 327 9.80 10.51 -22.22
N PRO A 328 10.94 10.62 -21.49
CA PRO A 328 10.94 10.68 -20.04
C PRO A 328 10.24 11.93 -19.48
N GLU A 329 10.09 12.97 -20.31
CA GLU A 329 9.35 14.19 -19.98
C GLU A 329 7.84 14.01 -19.90
N ARG A 330 7.31 12.89 -20.41
CA ARG A 330 5.89 12.53 -20.35
C ARG A 330 5.63 11.62 -19.17
N ALA A 331 4.42 11.71 -18.62
CA ALA A 331 3.97 10.76 -17.63
C ALA A 331 4.01 9.33 -18.19
N LEU A 332 4.45 8.37 -17.37
CA LEU A 332 4.43 6.96 -17.73
C LEU A 332 2.98 6.45 -17.71
N MET A 333 2.52 5.90 -18.84
CA MET A 333 1.17 5.37 -19.03
C MET A 333 1.20 3.86 -19.30
N PHE A 334 0.04 3.22 -19.15
CA PHE A 334 -0.12 1.80 -19.49
C PHE A 334 0.21 1.51 -20.95
N GLU A 335 -0.12 2.42 -21.89
CA GLU A 335 0.27 2.32 -23.30
C GLU A 335 1.77 2.04 -23.46
N GLU A 336 2.61 2.73 -22.71
CA GLU A 336 4.06 2.59 -22.80
C GLU A 336 4.55 1.31 -22.09
N LEU A 337 3.96 1.00 -20.92
CA LEU A 337 4.26 -0.25 -20.19
C LEU A 337 3.88 -1.51 -20.99
N PHE A 338 2.88 -1.44 -21.85
CA PHE A 338 2.49 -2.55 -22.70
C PHE A 338 3.65 -3.07 -23.55
N THR A 339 4.58 -2.18 -23.94
CA THR A 339 5.78 -2.57 -24.70
C THR A 339 6.68 -3.56 -23.98
N LEU A 340 6.58 -3.67 -22.65
CA LEU A 340 7.33 -4.66 -21.85
C LEU A 340 6.81 -6.08 -22.04
N ILE A 341 5.50 -6.23 -22.20
CA ILE A 341 4.87 -7.55 -22.28
C ILE A 341 4.56 -7.98 -23.72
N GLU A 342 4.38 -7.02 -24.63
CA GLU A 342 3.99 -7.27 -26.02
C GLU A 342 4.87 -8.29 -26.74
N PRO A 343 6.25 -8.26 -26.61
CA PRO A 343 7.11 -9.21 -27.27
C PRO A 343 6.97 -10.66 -26.79
N ALA A 344 6.41 -10.88 -25.61
CA ALA A 344 6.21 -12.19 -25.00
C ALA A 344 4.81 -12.78 -25.29
N LEU A 345 3.90 -12.00 -25.87
CA LEU A 345 2.60 -12.50 -26.28
C LEU A 345 2.73 -13.49 -27.45
N GLN A 346 2.00 -14.58 -27.39
CA GLN A 346 1.99 -15.65 -28.39
C GLN A 346 0.56 -16.14 -28.61
N ASP A 347 0.32 -16.89 -29.69
CA ASP A 347 -1.04 -17.38 -29.97
C ASP A 347 -1.58 -18.26 -28.83
N LYS A 348 -0.71 -19.09 -28.24
CA LYS A 348 -1.09 -20.03 -27.20
C LYS A 348 0.10 -20.39 -26.29
N ALA A 349 -0.19 -20.60 -25.01
CA ALA A 349 0.76 -21.09 -24.02
C ALA A 349 0.14 -22.19 -23.15
N ASP A 350 0.83 -23.31 -23.02
CA ASP A 350 0.50 -24.40 -22.09
C ASP A 350 1.08 -24.10 -20.69
N ASP A 351 0.44 -24.64 -19.66
CA ASP A 351 0.80 -24.45 -18.25
C ASP A 351 0.96 -22.95 -17.87
N TRP A 352 0.04 -22.15 -18.39
CA TRP A 352 0.06 -20.70 -18.29
C TRP A 352 -1.32 -20.14 -17.97
N SER A 353 -1.39 -19.21 -17.02
CA SER A 353 -2.59 -18.44 -16.73
C SER A 353 -2.40 -16.99 -17.17
N ASN A 354 -3.16 -16.54 -18.14
CA ASN A 354 -3.22 -15.12 -18.54
C ASN A 354 -4.27 -14.34 -17.76
N MET A 355 -4.84 -14.95 -16.72
CA MET A 355 -5.78 -14.32 -15.79
C MET A 355 -7.02 -13.72 -16.48
N SER A 356 -7.56 -14.41 -17.47
CA SER A 356 -8.81 -14.00 -18.13
C SER A 356 -9.97 -14.02 -17.12
N ASP A 357 -10.70 -12.91 -16.98
CA ASP A 357 -11.61 -12.70 -15.84
C ASP A 357 -12.90 -11.86 -16.15
N ASP A 358 -13.21 -11.60 -17.42
CA ASP A 358 -14.42 -10.83 -17.78
C ASP A 358 -15.66 -11.72 -18.02
N VAL A 359 -15.48 -12.87 -18.67
CA VAL A 359 -16.55 -13.81 -18.99
C VAL A 359 -16.18 -15.22 -18.60
N PHE A 360 -17.08 -15.91 -17.91
CA PHE A 360 -16.85 -17.25 -17.40
C PHE A 360 -17.88 -18.26 -17.95
N TYR A 361 -17.40 -19.33 -18.55
CA TYR A 361 -18.20 -20.48 -18.94
C TYR A 361 -17.82 -21.68 -18.05
N THR A 362 -18.76 -22.12 -17.21
CA THR A 362 -18.60 -23.28 -16.31
C THR A 362 -19.39 -24.50 -16.78
N LYS A 363 -20.18 -24.35 -17.85
CA LYS A 363 -21.02 -25.37 -18.47
C LYS A 363 -21.13 -25.15 -19.99
N GLY A 364 -21.43 -26.19 -20.71
CA GLY A 364 -21.75 -26.13 -22.15
C GLY A 364 -20.57 -26.46 -23.06
N PRO A 365 -20.66 -26.13 -24.35
CA PRO A 365 -19.68 -26.56 -25.36
C PRO A 365 -18.29 -25.93 -25.17
N SER A 366 -18.24 -24.70 -24.67
CA SER A 366 -16.99 -23.90 -24.56
C SER A 366 -15.97 -24.49 -23.60
N ILE A 367 -16.38 -25.31 -22.62
CA ILE A 367 -15.48 -25.93 -21.65
C ILE A 367 -14.93 -27.29 -22.08
N LYS A 368 -15.38 -27.83 -23.23
CA LYS A 368 -15.04 -29.21 -23.64
C LYS A 368 -13.58 -29.35 -24.09
N SER A 369 -13.02 -28.30 -24.64
CA SER A 369 -11.64 -28.27 -25.07
C SER A 369 -11.14 -26.84 -25.20
N VAL A 370 -9.81 -26.69 -25.29
CA VAL A 370 -9.14 -25.40 -25.53
C VAL A 370 -9.67 -24.75 -26.84
N GLU A 371 -9.83 -25.52 -27.92
CA GLU A 371 -10.33 -25.01 -29.22
C GLU A 371 -11.79 -24.57 -29.12
N SER A 372 -12.55 -25.15 -28.18
CA SER A 372 -13.93 -24.72 -27.95
C SER A 372 -13.99 -23.40 -27.16
N CYS A 373 -13.04 -23.17 -26.28
CA CYS A 373 -12.85 -21.91 -25.57
C CYS A 373 -12.37 -20.81 -26.52
N GLU A 374 -11.40 -21.12 -27.37
CA GLU A 374 -10.92 -20.22 -28.42
C GLU A 374 -12.07 -19.76 -29.33
N ARG A 375 -12.88 -20.70 -29.85
CA ARG A 375 -14.08 -20.36 -30.64
C ARG A 375 -15.10 -19.52 -29.88
N ALA A 376 -15.18 -19.65 -28.56
CA ALA A 376 -16.02 -18.75 -27.76
C ALA A 376 -15.46 -17.33 -27.74
N CYS A 377 -14.14 -17.18 -27.63
CA CYS A 377 -13.45 -15.89 -27.75
C CYS A 377 -13.61 -15.30 -29.15
N GLU A 378 -13.49 -16.11 -30.22
CA GLU A 378 -13.70 -15.66 -31.60
C GLU A 378 -15.08 -15.06 -31.82
N LYS A 379 -16.12 -15.63 -31.19
CA LYS A 379 -17.51 -15.15 -31.28
C LYS A 379 -17.78 -13.87 -30.51
N ASP A 380 -17.02 -13.63 -29.44
CA ASP A 380 -17.07 -12.40 -28.68
C ASP A 380 -16.14 -11.36 -29.32
N MET A 381 -16.73 -10.38 -30.02
CA MET A 381 -15.97 -9.36 -30.75
C MET A 381 -15.06 -8.50 -29.86
N LYS A 382 -15.29 -8.46 -28.55
CA LYS A 382 -14.47 -7.73 -27.59
C LYS A 382 -13.36 -8.60 -26.98
N CYS A 383 -13.43 -9.92 -27.17
CA CYS A 383 -12.47 -10.84 -26.57
C CYS A 383 -11.06 -10.63 -27.15
N LEU A 384 -10.09 -10.40 -26.29
CA LEU A 384 -8.68 -10.23 -26.63
C LEU A 384 -7.81 -11.42 -26.22
N GLN A 385 -8.27 -12.19 -25.22
CA GLN A 385 -7.59 -13.38 -24.72
C GLN A 385 -8.55 -14.34 -24.06
N TYR A 386 -8.14 -15.60 -23.96
CA TYR A 386 -8.90 -16.66 -23.31
C TYR A 386 -8.00 -17.56 -22.45
N GLU A 387 -8.60 -18.21 -21.44
CA GLU A 387 -7.95 -19.21 -20.61
C GLU A 387 -8.89 -20.42 -20.44
N HIS A 388 -8.36 -21.61 -20.64
CA HIS A 388 -9.06 -22.86 -20.40
C HIS A 388 -8.36 -23.63 -19.26
N THR A 389 -9.11 -24.01 -18.21
CA THR A 389 -8.55 -24.66 -17.02
C THR A 389 -8.91 -26.14 -16.91
N GLY A 390 -9.46 -26.76 -17.97
CA GLY A 390 -10.02 -28.11 -17.94
C GLY A 390 -11.49 -28.14 -17.50
N VAL A 391 -11.90 -27.30 -16.58
CA VAL A 391 -13.27 -27.21 -16.04
C VAL A 391 -13.99 -25.90 -16.37
N GLU A 392 -13.24 -24.88 -16.77
CA GLU A 392 -13.77 -23.55 -17.12
C GLU A 392 -13.13 -23.03 -18.40
N CYS A 393 -13.89 -22.23 -19.13
CA CYS A 393 -13.39 -21.36 -20.18
C CYS A 393 -13.63 -19.91 -19.74
N ARG A 394 -12.58 -19.13 -19.73
CA ARG A 394 -12.58 -17.72 -19.29
C ARG A 394 -12.15 -16.84 -20.46
N LEU A 395 -12.83 -15.75 -20.67
CA LEU A 395 -12.50 -14.77 -21.71
C LEU A 395 -12.17 -13.42 -21.05
N SER A 396 -11.34 -12.62 -21.72
CA SER A 396 -11.08 -11.25 -21.26
C SER A 396 -11.12 -10.24 -22.42
N HIS A 397 -11.64 -9.03 -22.11
CA HIS A 397 -11.70 -7.85 -22.98
C HIS A 397 -10.51 -6.92 -22.71
N SER A 398 -9.56 -7.35 -21.92
CA SER A 398 -8.29 -6.72 -21.65
C SER A 398 -7.15 -7.72 -21.88
N ILE A 399 -5.91 -7.23 -21.89
CA ILE A 399 -4.72 -8.03 -22.17
C ILE A 399 -3.92 -8.14 -20.88
N ARG A 400 -3.44 -9.36 -20.57
CA ARG A 400 -2.41 -9.66 -19.59
C ARG A 400 -1.50 -10.71 -20.17
N LEU A 401 -0.22 -10.61 -19.93
CA LEU A 401 0.69 -11.72 -20.23
C LEU A 401 0.44 -12.89 -19.26
N GLY A 402 0.26 -12.58 -17.98
CA GLY A 402 0.06 -13.58 -16.95
C GLY A 402 1.35 -14.24 -16.49
N GLU A 403 1.21 -15.46 -15.93
CA GLU A 403 2.31 -16.18 -15.31
C GLU A 403 2.21 -17.68 -15.58
N GLN A 404 3.35 -18.36 -15.49
CA GLN A 404 3.40 -19.81 -15.53
C GLN A 404 2.60 -20.40 -14.37
N ARG A 405 1.78 -21.38 -14.67
CA ARG A 405 0.97 -22.11 -13.69
C ARG A 405 1.07 -23.59 -13.91
N LEU A 406 1.96 -24.22 -13.17
CA LEU A 406 2.14 -25.67 -13.24
C LEU A 406 0.84 -26.39 -12.85
N PRO A 407 0.52 -27.48 -13.53
CA PRO A 407 -0.67 -28.29 -13.24
C PRO A 407 -0.69 -28.70 -11.76
N ARG A 408 -1.87 -28.57 -11.14
CA ARG A 408 -2.14 -29.14 -9.83
C ARG A 408 -3.32 -30.06 -9.97
N ASP A 409 -3.15 -31.30 -9.54
CA ASP A 409 -4.15 -32.36 -9.73
C ASP A 409 -4.50 -32.50 -11.22
N ASP A 410 -5.76 -32.39 -11.60
CA ASP A 410 -6.22 -32.49 -13.00
C ASP A 410 -6.43 -31.12 -13.68
N GLU A 411 -6.07 -30.02 -13.01
CA GLU A 411 -6.22 -28.67 -13.59
C GLU A 411 -5.02 -28.31 -14.47
N LYS A 412 -5.22 -28.33 -15.79
CA LYS A 412 -4.25 -27.85 -16.78
C LYS A 412 -4.68 -26.49 -17.29
N HIS A 413 -3.84 -25.47 -17.07
CA HIS A 413 -4.07 -24.12 -17.59
C HIS A 413 -3.51 -23.98 -19.01
N VAL A 414 -4.35 -23.54 -19.94
CA VAL A 414 -3.94 -23.18 -21.30
C VAL A 414 -4.49 -21.80 -21.63
N SER A 415 -3.61 -20.89 -21.98
CA SER A 415 -3.95 -19.51 -22.33
C SER A 415 -3.74 -19.25 -23.82
N GLY A 416 -4.58 -18.37 -24.41
CA GLY A 416 -4.41 -17.89 -25.77
C GLY A 416 -4.72 -16.42 -25.91
N TRP A 417 -4.09 -15.78 -26.91
CA TRP A 417 -4.24 -14.35 -27.21
C TRP A 417 -4.64 -14.15 -28.66
N MET A 418 -5.62 -13.27 -28.90
CA MET A 418 -6.10 -12.90 -30.22
C MET A 418 -5.19 -11.81 -30.82
N LEU A 419 -3.97 -12.20 -31.24
CA LEU A 419 -2.88 -11.26 -31.58
C LEU A 419 -3.27 -10.19 -32.59
N ASP A 420 -4.06 -10.52 -33.62
CA ASP A 420 -4.49 -9.54 -34.60
C ASP A 420 -5.47 -8.53 -34.00
N ARG A 421 -6.38 -8.97 -33.15
CA ARG A 421 -7.27 -8.06 -32.41
C ARG A 421 -6.51 -7.18 -31.43
N ILE A 422 -5.44 -7.69 -30.82
CA ILE A 422 -4.55 -6.92 -29.94
C ILE A 422 -3.84 -5.82 -30.73
N LYS A 423 -3.37 -6.10 -31.94
CA LYS A 423 -2.79 -5.08 -32.85
C LYS A 423 -3.80 -4.00 -33.21
N ASP A 424 -5.03 -4.41 -33.55
CA ASP A 424 -6.11 -3.46 -33.88
C ASP A 424 -6.51 -2.64 -32.64
N PHE A 425 -6.60 -3.26 -31.48
CA PHE A 425 -6.83 -2.58 -30.21
C PHE A 425 -5.77 -1.50 -29.95
N LYS A 426 -4.49 -1.86 -30.03
CA LYS A 426 -3.37 -0.93 -29.88
C LYS A 426 -3.48 0.24 -30.87
N LYS A 427 -3.74 -0.04 -32.14
CA LYS A 427 -3.89 1.00 -33.19
C LYS A 427 -5.06 1.94 -32.91
N ALA A 428 -6.14 1.41 -32.34
CA ALA A 428 -7.35 2.21 -32.06
C ALA A 428 -7.20 3.13 -30.85
N HIS A 429 -6.34 2.75 -29.88
CA HIS A 429 -6.20 3.48 -28.62
C HIS A 429 -4.90 4.29 -28.51
N SER A 430 -3.97 4.15 -29.44
CA SER A 430 -2.70 4.89 -29.48
C SER A 430 -2.65 5.93 -30.60
N PRO A 431 -1.90 7.06 -30.43
CA PRO A 431 -1.22 7.46 -29.19
C PRO A 431 -2.17 8.11 -28.19
N CYS A 432 -1.93 7.95 -26.90
CA CYS A 432 -2.63 8.67 -25.85
C CYS A 432 -2.39 10.18 -25.95
N GLN A 433 -3.43 10.99 -25.81
CA GLN A 433 -3.32 12.46 -25.86
C GLN A 433 -2.67 13.04 -24.61
N GLY A 434 -2.73 12.31 -23.50
CA GLY A 434 -2.13 12.64 -22.22
C GLY A 434 -2.54 11.63 -21.16
N ALA A 435 -1.86 11.65 -20.03
CA ALA A 435 -2.15 10.74 -18.94
C ALA A 435 -3.34 11.21 -18.11
N HIS A 436 -4.20 10.29 -17.75
CA HIS A 436 -5.25 10.53 -16.76
C HIS A 436 -4.66 10.37 -15.36
N MET A 437 -4.76 11.40 -14.51
CA MET A 437 -4.09 11.44 -13.20
C MET A 437 -5.01 11.76 -12.01
N VAL A 438 -6.26 12.11 -12.24
CA VAL A 438 -7.14 12.62 -11.17
C VAL A 438 -8.51 11.96 -11.09
N HIS A 439 -8.67 10.83 -11.73
CA HIS A 439 -9.89 10.03 -11.61
C HIS A 439 -9.81 9.17 -10.34
N SER A 440 -10.68 9.43 -9.37
CA SER A 440 -10.77 8.59 -8.19
C SER A 440 -11.87 7.53 -8.36
N ASN A 441 -11.59 6.34 -7.88
CA ASN A 441 -12.60 5.31 -7.68
C ASN A 441 -12.98 5.25 -6.21
N PRO A 442 -14.29 5.31 -5.93
CA PRO A 442 -14.83 5.32 -4.56
C PRO A 442 -14.64 3.98 -3.84
#